data_165c31ac5087f7a4d18ad37144434cc7
#
_entry.id   165c31ac5087f7a4d18ad37144434cc7
#
_cell.length_a   1.000
_cell.length_b   1.000
_cell.length_c   1.000
_cell.angle_alpha   90.00
_cell.angle_beta   90.00
_cell.angle_gamma   90.00
#
_symmetry.space_group_name_H-M   'P 1'
#
loop_
_entity.id
_entity.type
_entity.pdbx_description
1 polymer ?
#
loop_
_entity_poly.entity_id
_entity_poly.type
_entity_poly.pdbx_seq_one_letter_code
_entity_poly.pdbx_strand_id
1 'polypeptide(L)'
;MIDINSKIMADMKNGSSNMDQAVTTAIEYVRLGYKKVVSASEISLNGRVLTEDEKKLLIDRLNDELEYQEIDFKVLPGNLMCCDAKMMAYFKNDLVSSINHSRYILLELPMTMEYKDLNRYIYDIQIKGFVPIIAHPERCKYIQENPDYLLSLKERDCMIQLDIHSVTKSKGSRVYKCAKELLQRHIVDVVATETENAYEAESVRDGIKTLHKIIDSDYFDLIMRLHPQLIIENERIDRISALDKKKGGLLSRIFGKRR
;
A
#
# COMPACT_ATOMS: atom_id res chain seq x y z
N MET A 1 5.96 2.87 12.10
CA MET A 1 5.15 2.24 11.01
C MET A 1 5.73 2.63 9.66
N ILE A 2 5.30 1.96 8.59
CA ILE A 2 5.66 2.27 7.21
C ILE A 2 4.37 2.27 6.39
N ASP A 3 4.19 3.29 5.55
CA ASP A 3 3.09 3.34 4.58
C ASP A 3 3.62 2.97 3.20
N ILE A 4 3.01 1.99 2.54
CA ILE A 4 3.46 1.51 1.23
C ILE A 4 2.70 2.15 0.05
N ASN A 5 1.72 3.00 0.32
CA ASN A 5 0.89 3.65 -0.71
C ASN A 5 0.47 5.04 -0.24
N SER A 6 1.37 6.02 -0.38
CA SER A 6 1.13 7.43 -0.11
C SER A 6 1.24 8.24 -1.38
N LYS A 7 0.46 9.30 -1.50
CA LYS A 7 0.53 10.27 -2.59
C LYS A 7 1.25 11.56 -2.17
N ILE A 8 2.15 11.49 -1.18
CA ILE A 8 2.86 12.64 -0.60
C ILE A 8 3.53 13.55 -1.64
N MET A 9 3.82 13.02 -2.83
CA MET A 9 4.43 13.75 -3.95
C MET A 9 3.47 14.01 -5.11
N ALA A 10 2.15 13.80 -4.95
CA ALA A 10 1.18 13.87 -6.05
C ALA A 10 1.24 15.20 -6.82
N ASP A 11 1.46 16.31 -6.12
CA ASP A 11 1.44 17.67 -6.68
C ASP A 11 2.82 18.26 -7.00
N MET A 12 3.92 17.56 -6.74
CA MET A 12 5.28 18.11 -6.97
C MET A 12 5.64 18.36 -8.45
N LYS A 13 4.66 18.28 -9.34
CA LYS A 13 4.83 18.57 -10.76
C LYS A 13 5.08 20.04 -11.08
N ASN A 14 4.76 20.99 -10.18
CA ASN A 14 4.61 22.42 -10.49
C ASN A 14 5.43 23.42 -9.61
N GLY A 15 6.41 23.01 -8.81
CA GLY A 15 7.30 23.98 -8.15
C GLY A 15 7.25 24.04 -6.61
N SER A 16 7.80 25.11 -6.02
CA SER A 16 8.17 25.22 -4.60
C SER A 16 7.03 25.13 -3.58
N SER A 17 5.80 25.51 -3.95
CA SER A 17 4.65 25.41 -3.02
C SER A 17 4.32 23.96 -2.62
N ASN A 18 4.71 23.00 -3.44
CA ASN A 18 4.43 21.59 -3.25
C ASN A 18 5.47 20.91 -2.32
N MET A 19 6.69 21.44 -2.23
CA MET A 19 7.71 20.94 -1.30
C MET A 19 7.31 21.20 0.15
N ASP A 20 6.90 22.41 0.48
CA ASP A 20 6.48 22.77 1.84
C ASP A 20 5.27 21.93 2.29
N GLN A 21 4.35 21.64 1.37
CA GLN A 21 3.21 20.78 1.65
C GLN A 21 3.66 19.33 1.89
N ALA A 22 4.59 18.80 1.10
CA ALA A 22 5.14 17.45 1.28
C ALA A 22 5.88 17.35 2.63
N VAL A 23 6.69 18.33 3.00
CA VAL A 23 7.36 18.40 4.31
C VAL A 23 6.34 18.45 5.45
N THR A 24 5.30 19.29 5.33
CA THR A 24 4.23 19.37 6.34
C THR A 24 3.51 18.01 6.49
N THR A 25 3.25 17.33 5.39
CA THR A 25 2.65 16.00 5.38
C THR A 25 3.57 14.96 6.05
N ALA A 26 4.87 15.03 5.78
CA ALA A 26 5.86 14.16 6.43
C ALA A 26 5.90 14.36 7.96
N ILE A 27 5.79 15.61 8.42
CA ILE A 27 5.72 15.95 9.86
C ILE A 27 4.49 15.28 10.51
N GLU A 28 3.32 15.31 9.84
CA GLU A 28 2.13 14.63 10.37
C GLU A 28 2.31 13.10 10.40
N TYR A 29 2.93 12.50 9.39
CA TYR A 29 3.29 11.07 9.41
C TYR A 29 4.20 10.73 10.60
N VAL A 30 5.21 11.56 10.89
CA VAL A 30 6.10 11.36 12.06
C VAL A 30 5.30 11.42 13.36
N ARG A 31 4.37 12.38 13.49
CA ARG A 31 3.47 12.50 14.67
C ARG A 31 2.57 11.28 14.86
N LEU A 32 2.25 10.57 13.79
CA LEU A 32 1.49 9.33 13.80
C LEU A 32 2.36 8.09 14.06
N GLY A 33 3.69 8.25 14.14
CA GLY A 33 4.65 7.17 14.38
C GLY A 33 5.10 6.44 13.11
N TYR A 34 4.90 7.01 11.93
CA TYR A 34 5.53 6.52 10.70
C TYR A 34 6.97 6.99 10.62
N LYS A 35 7.82 6.16 10.01
CA LYS A 35 9.24 6.45 9.75
C LYS A 35 9.57 6.50 8.27
N LYS A 36 8.75 5.86 7.46
CA LYS A 36 8.93 5.79 6.00
C LYS A 36 7.58 5.76 5.33
N VAL A 37 7.54 6.32 4.12
CA VAL A 37 6.43 6.13 3.18
C VAL A 37 6.97 5.77 1.80
N VAL A 38 6.18 5.04 1.05
CA VAL A 38 6.38 4.86 -0.40
C VAL A 38 5.50 5.88 -1.11
N SER A 39 6.13 6.77 -1.88
CA SER A 39 5.40 7.68 -2.76
C SER A 39 4.94 6.90 -4.00
N ALA A 40 3.70 6.43 -3.96
CA ALA A 40 3.09 5.63 -5.02
C ALA A 40 2.42 6.54 -6.06
N SER A 41 3.23 7.06 -7.00
CA SER A 41 2.68 7.84 -8.11
C SER A 41 1.82 6.95 -9.01
N GLU A 42 0.61 7.44 -9.33
CA GLU A 42 -0.32 6.73 -10.17
C GLU A 42 0.17 6.67 -11.62
N ILE A 43 0.15 5.46 -12.19
CA ILE A 43 0.34 5.24 -13.62
C ILE A 43 -1.04 5.02 -14.24
N SER A 44 -1.57 6.03 -14.91
CA SER A 44 -2.87 5.97 -15.59
C SER A 44 -2.80 6.43 -17.03
N LEU A 45 -3.82 6.07 -17.82
CA LEU A 45 -3.95 6.34 -19.25
C LEU A 45 -3.95 7.83 -19.62
N ASN A 46 -4.36 8.71 -18.73
CA ASN A 46 -4.64 10.11 -18.98
C ASN A 46 -3.68 11.07 -18.27
N GLY A 47 -2.69 10.55 -17.53
CA GLY A 47 -1.72 11.32 -16.78
C GLY A 47 -0.33 11.32 -17.40
N ARG A 48 0.47 12.36 -17.11
CA ARG A 48 1.92 12.32 -17.35
C ARG A 48 2.52 11.29 -16.38
N VAL A 49 3.11 10.24 -16.93
CA VAL A 49 3.90 9.29 -16.15
C VAL A 49 5.30 9.87 -15.98
N LEU A 50 5.75 10.00 -14.74
CA LEU A 50 7.13 10.40 -14.45
C LEU A 50 8.07 9.24 -14.81
N THR A 51 9.18 9.55 -15.44
CA THR A 51 10.28 8.59 -15.63
C THR A 51 10.93 8.24 -14.28
N GLU A 52 11.65 7.13 -14.23
CA GLU A 52 12.40 6.73 -13.03
C GLU A 52 13.35 7.84 -12.54
N ASP A 53 14.07 8.50 -13.47
CA ASP A 53 14.99 9.58 -13.13
C ASP A 53 14.27 10.82 -12.59
N GLU A 54 13.11 11.18 -13.16
CA GLU A 54 12.30 12.28 -12.65
C GLU A 54 11.78 11.99 -11.24
N LYS A 55 11.27 10.77 -10.98
CA LYS A 55 10.83 10.34 -9.66
C LYS A 55 11.97 10.36 -8.65
N LYS A 56 13.11 9.78 -9.02
CA LYS A 56 14.29 9.75 -8.18
C LYS A 56 14.72 11.16 -7.80
N LEU A 57 14.83 12.08 -8.76
CA LEU A 57 15.21 13.46 -8.48
C LEU A 57 14.27 14.16 -7.49
N LEU A 58 12.96 13.96 -7.64
CA LEU A 58 11.97 14.56 -6.74
C LEU A 58 12.03 13.95 -5.33
N ILE A 59 12.20 12.63 -5.23
CA ILE A 59 12.33 11.92 -3.94
C ILE A 59 13.61 12.33 -3.23
N ASP A 60 14.74 12.40 -3.95
CA ASP A 60 16.02 12.81 -3.37
C ASP A 60 15.92 14.24 -2.81
N ARG A 61 15.36 15.19 -3.58
CA ARG A 61 15.15 16.57 -3.12
C ARG A 61 14.27 16.66 -1.88
N LEU A 62 13.19 15.88 -1.79
CA LEU A 62 12.35 15.86 -0.59
C LEU A 62 13.10 15.24 0.59
N ASN A 63 13.82 14.16 0.39
CA ASN A 63 14.62 13.55 1.46
C ASN A 63 15.74 14.47 1.95
N ASP A 64 16.42 15.20 1.04
CA ASP A 64 17.44 16.20 1.39
C ASP A 64 16.84 17.34 2.24
N GLU A 65 15.63 17.81 1.90
CA GLU A 65 14.92 18.84 2.66
C GLU A 65 14.49 18.33 4.04
N LEU A 66 14.02 17.07 4.14
CA LEU A 66 13.67 16.45 5.43
C LEU A 66 14.90 16.29 6.32
N GLU A 67 16.05 15.88 5.75
CA GLU A 67 17.31 15.78 6.49
C GLU A 67 17.81 17.16 6.93
N TYR A 68 17.75 18.19 6.08
CA TYR A 68 18.10 19.56 6.42
C TYR A 68 17.29 20.12 7.60
N GLN A 69 16.00 19.74 7.67
CA GLN A 69 15.10 20.14 8.77
C GLN A 69 15.17 19.17 9.98
N GLU A 70 16.10 18.23 10.01
CA GLU A 70 16.27 17.22 11.07
C GLU A 70 15.00 16.38 11.33
N ILE A 71 14.20 16.12 10.27
CA ILE A 71 13.00 15.30 10.34
C ILE A 71 13.38 13.83 10.07
N ASP A 72 13.28 12.96 11.09
CA ASP A 72 13.58 11.53 11.00
C ASP A 72 12.47 10.77 10.21
N PHE A 73 12.46 11.00 8.92
CA PHE A 73 11.48 10.42 8.00
C PHE A 73 12.09 10.19 6.61
N LYS A 74 11.66 9.15 5.91
CA LYS A 74 12.18 8.85 4.57
C LYS A 74 11.07 8.52 3.58
N VAL A 75 11.17 9.12 2.40
CA VAL A 75 10.31 8.83 1.26
C VAL A 75 11.02 7.86 0.32
N LEU A 76 10.31 6.81 -0.10
CA LEU A 76 10.79 5.74 -0.97
C LEU A 76 10.02 5.74 -2.30
N PRO A 77 10.61 5.25 -3.40
CA PRO A 77 9.94 5.19 -4.69
C PRO A 77 8.92 4.05 -4.79
N GLY A 78 7.89 4.26 -5.60
CA GLY A 78 6.92 3.25 -6.00
C GLY A 78 5.92 3.78 -7.02
N ASN A 79 5.06 2.90 -7.53
CA ASN A 79 3.92 3.27 -8.36
C ASN A 79 2.66 2.53 -7.90
N LEU A 80 1.51 3.20 -8.07
CA LEU A 80 0.20 2.57 -8.11
C LEU A 80 -0.19 2.39 -9.57
N MET A 81 -0.24 1.16 -10.04
CA MET A 81 -0.53 0.83 -11.43
C MET A 81 -1.99 0.45 -11.60
N CYS A 82 -2.70 1.14 -12.48
CA CYS A 82 -4.05 0.74 -12.86
C CYS A 82 -4.04 -0.53 -13.72
N CYS A 83 -4.90 -1.45 -13.38
CA CYS A 83 -5.09 -2.70 -14.13
C CYS A 83 -5.92 -2.42 -15.38
N ASP A 84 -5.26 -2.08 -16.49
CA ASP A 84 -5.87 -1.74 -17.77
C ASP A 84 -5.15 -2.41 -18.97
N ALA A 85 -5.73 -2.26 -20.18
CA ALA A 85 -5.20 -2.85 -21.40
C ALA A 85 -3.79 -2.35 -21.79
N LYS A 86 -3.32 -1.21 -21.25
CA LYS A 86 -2.00 -0.63 -21.52
C LYS A 86 -0.96 -1.01 -20.47
N MET A 87 -1.34 -1.74 -19.41
CA MET A 87 -0.45 -2.14 -18.33
C MET A 87 0.86 -2.74 -18.84
N MET A 88 0.79 -3.64 -19.83
CA MET A 88 1.98 -4.27 -20.40
C MET A 88 2.86 -3.30 -21.20
N ALA A 89 2.30 -2.22 -21.73
CA ALA A 89 3.09 -1.18 -22.40
C ALA A 89 3.92 -0.37 -21.37
N TYR A 90 3.42 -0.15 -20.17
CA TYR A 90 4.19 0.52 -19.11
C TYR A 90 5.42 -0.29 -18.72
N PHE A 91 5.30 -1.62 -18.60
CA PHE A 91 6.45 -2.50 -18.36
C PHE A 91 7.47 -2.48 -19.51
N LYS A 92 7.01 -2.40 -20.77
CA LYS A 92 7.91 -2.39 -21.93
C LYS A 92 8.72 -1.09 -22.05
N ASN A 93 8.20 -0.01 -21.51
CA ASN A 93 8.79 1.31 -21.58
C ASN A 93 9.51 1.72 -20.28
N ASP A 94 9.75 0.76 -19.37
CA ASP A 94 10.41 0.97 -18.08
C ASP A 94 9.79 2.10 -17.23
N LEU A 95 8.46 2.23 -17.31
CA LEU A 95 7.71 3.25 -16.57
C LEU A 95 7.19 2.75 -15.21
N VAL A 96 7.40 1.48 -14.90
CA VAL A 96 6.89 0.84 -13.68
C VAL A 96 7.98 0.75 -12.63
N SER A 97 7.82 1.49 -11.53
CA SER A 97 8.61 1.28 -10.33
C SER A 97 7.89 0.34 -9.36
N SER A 98 8.56 -0.71 -8.96
CA SER A 98 8.11 -1.51 -7.82
C SER A 98 8.32 -0.75 -6.50
N ILE A 99 7.71 -1.23 -5.42
CA ILE A 99 7.87 -0.62 -4.10
C ILE A 99 9.35 -0.71 -3.68
N ASN A 100 10.02 0.44 -3.58
CA ASN A 100 11.44 0.54 -3.21
C ASN A 100 12.34 -0.46 -3.97
N HIS A 101 12.14 -0.62 -5.28
CA HIS A 101 12.86 -1.57 -6.14
C HIS A 101 12.76 -3.03 -5.71
N SER A 102 11.76 -3.37 -4.88
CA SER A 102 11.47 -4.74 -4.45
C SER A 102 10.71 -5.52 -5.52
N ARG A 103 10.41 -6.78 -5.24
CA ARG A 103 9.52 -7.60 -6.08
C ARG A 103 8.04 -7.22 -6.00
N TYR A 104 7.63 -6.32 -5.13
CA TYR A 104 6.24 -6.01 -4.86
C TYR A 104 5.76 -4.82 -5.70
N ILE A 105 4.56 -4.96 -6.30
CA ILE A 105 3.92 -3.93 -7.13
C ILE A 105 2.51 -3.67 -6.63
N LEU A 106 2.13 -2.39 -6.45
CA LEU A 106 0.75 -2.00 -6.18
C LEU A 106 -0.06 -2.04 -7.48
N LEU A 107 -1.21 -2.69 -7.42
CA LEU A 107 -2.14 -2.85 -8.53
C LEU A 107 -3.54 -2.41 -8.12
N GLU A 108 -4.03 -1.33 -8.74
CA GLU A 108 -5.39 -0.86 -8.55
C GLU A 108 -6.35 -1.56 -9.51
N LEU A 109 -7.45 -2.08 -8.96
CA LEU A 109 -8.50 -2.74 -9.73
C LEU A 109 -9.46 -1.71 -10.33
N PRO A 110 -9.73 -1.73 -11.64
CA PRO A 110 -10.77 -0.90 -12.21
C PRO A 110 -12.15 -1.37 -11.76
N MET A 111 -13.05 -0.41 -11.55
CA MET A 111 -14.40 -0.67 -11.06
C MET A 111 -15.24 -1.58 -11.96
N THR A 112 -14.91 -1.65 -13.25
CA THR A 112 -15.67 -2.34 -14.32
C THR A 112 -14.94 -3.53 -14.92
N MET A 113 -13.78 -3.93 -14.35
CA MET A 113 -12.99 -5.04 -14.91
C MET A 113 -13.71 -6.37 -14.69
N GLU A 114 -13.73 -7.22 -15.72
CA GLU A 114 -14.17 -8.60 -15.62
C GLU A 114 -13.11 -9.46 -14.92
N TYR A 115 -13.52 -10.44 -14.13
CA TYR A 115 -12.63 -11.34 -13.37
C TYR A 115 -11.59 -12.08 -14.24
N LYS A 116 -11.97 -12.48 -15.44
CA LYS A 116 -11.07 -13.18 -16.38
C LYS A 116 -9.88 -12.32 -16.82
N ASP A 117 -10.10 -11.02 -17.02
CA ASP A 117 -9.05 -10.09 -17.44
C ASP A 117 -8.08 -9.83 -16.28
N LEU A 118 -8.58 -9.70 -15.06
CA LEU A 118 -7.74 -9.55 -13.88
C LEU A 118 -6.79 -10.74 -13.71
N ASN A 119 -7.28 -11.98 -13.89
CA ASN A 119 -6.45 -13.16 -13.79
C ASN A 119 -5.30 -13.18 -14.80
N ARG A 120 -5.55 -12.70 -16.01
CA ARG A 120 -4.53 -12.55 -17.05
C ARG A 120 -3.48 -11.53 -16.64
N TYR A 121 -3.89 -10.36 -16.16
CA TYR A 121 -2.96 -9.31 -15.74
C TYR A 121 -2.09 -9.74 -14.56
N ILE A 122 -2.67 -10.43 -13.57
CA ILE A 122 -1.91 -11.01 -12.45
C ILE A 122 -0.84 -11.98 -12.98
N TYR A 123 -1.22 -12.88 -13.88
CA TYR A 123 -0.27 -13.81 -14.49
C TYR A 123 0.85 -13.08 -15.23
N ASP A 124 0.52 -12.08 -16.05
CA ASP A 124 1.50 -11.27 -16.80
C ASP A 124 2.50 -10.53 -15.88
N ILE A 125 2.08 -10.09 -14.71
CA ILE A 125 2.93 -9.49 -13.68
C ILE A 125 3.84 -10.56 -13.05
N GLN A 126 3.28 -11.72 -12.71
CA GLN A 126 4.00 -12.77 -12.00
C GLN A 126 5.09 -13.42 -12.85
N ILE A 127 4.87 -13.62 -14.16
CA ILE A 127 5.93 -14.14 -15.06
C ILE A 127 7.12 -13.17 -15.21
N LYS A 128 6.94 -11.89 -14.87
CA LYS A 128 8.01 -10.89 -14.77
C LYS A 128 8.74 -10.91 -13.42
N GLY A 129 8.37 -11.81 -12.53
CA GLY A 129 8.98 -11.98 -11.21
C GLY A 129 8.42 -11.07 -10.11
N PHE A 130 7.32 -10.36 -10.37
CA PHE A 130 6.70 -9.50 -9.38
C PHE A 130 5.57 -10.18 -8.60
N VAL A 131 5.34 -9.69 -7.38
CA VAL A 131 4.23 -10.07 -6.50
C VAL A 131 3.21 -8.93 -6.47
N PRO A 132 1.99 -9.14 -7.00
CA PRO A 132 0.96 -8.11 -6.99
C PRO A 132 0.43 -7.86 -5.58
N ILE A 133 0.33 -6.59 -5.19
CA ILE A 133 -0.44 -6.13 -4.03
C ILE A 133 -1.68 -5.43 -4.56
N ILE A 134 -2.85 -6.01 -4.34
CA ILE A 134 -4.13 -5.44 -4.76
C ILE A 134 -4.47 -4.29 -3.83
N ALA A 135 -4.45 -3.07 -4.36
CA ALA A 135 -4.68 -1.85 -3.61
C ALA A 135 -6.19 -1.60 -3.41
N HIS A 136 -6.58 -1.27 -2.18
CA HIS A 136 -7.92 -0.84 -1.74
C HIS A 136 -9.11 -1.55 -2.43
N PRO A 137 -9.11 -2.90 -2.55
CA PRO A 137 -10.17 -3.63 -3.26
C PRO A 137 -11.56 -3.48 -2.63
N GLU A 138 -11.64 -3.10 -1.35
CA GLU A 138 -12.90 -2.81 -0.64
C GLU A 138 -13.71 -1.67 -1.27
N ARG A 139 -13.09 -0.87 -2.16
CA ARG A 139 -13.76 0.18 -2.92
C ARG A 139 -14.47 -0.34 -4.17
N CYS A 140 -14.09 -1.52 -4.67
CA CYS A 140 -14.66 -2.13 -5.86
C CYS A 140 -16.03 -2.78 -5.56
N LYS A 141 -17.06 -2.45 -6.36
CA LYS A 141 -18.43 -2.94 -6.13
C LYS A 141 -18.53 -4.47 -6.14
N TYR A 142 -17.89 -5.12 -7.08
CA TYR A 142 -17.91 -6.57 -7.21
C TYR A 142 -17.19 -7.29 -6.06
N ILE A 143 -16.18 -6.65 -5.44
CA ILE A 143 -15.55 -7.17 -4.22
C ILE A 143 -16.48 -6.99 -3.01
N GLN A 144 -17.18 -5.85 -2.91
CA GLN A 144 -18.19 -5.63 -1.87
C GLN A 144 -19.36 -6.63 -1.96
N GLU A 145 -19.69 -7.10 -3.15
CA GLU A 145 -20.71 -8.11 -3.41
C GLU A 145 -20.21 -9.53 -3.17
N ASN A 146 -18.93 -9.81 -3.43
CA ASN A 146 -18.28 -11.10 -3.23
C ASN A 146 -16.85 -10.97 -2.70
N PRO A 147 -16.65 -10.75 -1.39
CA PRO A 147 -15.31 -10.64 -0.79
C PRO A 147 -14.47 -11.91 -0.91
N ASP A 148 -15.08 -13.07 -1.09
CA ASP A 148 -14.39 -14.36 -1.24
C ASP A 148 -13.51 -14.41 -2.50
N TYR A 149 -13.81 -13.58 -3.48
CA TYR A 149 -12.95 -13.45 -4.65
C TYR A 149 -11.50 -13.10 -4.30
N LEU A 150 -11.27 -12.31 -3.24
CA LEU A 150 -9.92 -11.99 -2.78
C LEU A 150 -9.15 -13.20 -2.26
N LEU A 151 -9.82 -14.23 -1.74
CA LEU A 151 -9.17 -15.48 -1.34
C LEU A 151 -8.58 -16.19 -2.56
N SER A 152 -9.30 -16.21 -3.69
CA SER A 152 -8.79 -16.78 -4.95
C SER A 152 -7.57 -16.03 -5.48
N LEU A 153 -7.46 -14.72 -5.26
CA LEU A 153 -6.27 -13.93 -5.61
C LEU A 153 -5.11 -14.23 -4.65
N LYS A 154 -5.39 -14.43 -3.37
CA LYS A 154 -4.38 -14.87 -2.39
C LYS A 154 -3.82 -16.24 -2.72
N GLU A 155 -4.62 -17.19 -3.17
CA GLU A 155 -4.17 -18.50 -3.67
C GLU A 155 -3.21 -18.39 -4.87
N ARG A 156 -3.27 -17.27 -5.59
CA ARG A 156 -2.37 -16.93 -6.71
C ARG A 156 -1.23 -16.00 -6.33
N ASP A 157 -0.79 -16.02 -5.09
CA ASP A 157 0.32 -15.20 -4.61
C ASP A 157 0.11 -13.68 -4.71
N CYS A 158 -1.16 -13.18 -4.71
CA CYS A 158 -1.44 -11.77 -4.52
C CYS A 158 -1.55 -11.42 -3.04
N MET A 159 -1.14 -10.21 -2.69
CA MET A 159 -1.39 -9.60 -1.38
C MET A 159 -2.53 -8.60 -1.45
N ILE A 160 -3.16 -8.31 -0.32
CA ILE A 160 -4.31 -7.41 -0.22
C ILE A 160 -3.94 -6.20 0.65
N GLN A 161 -3.98 -5.00 0.07
CA GLN A 161 -3.80 -3.74 0.77
C GLN A 161 -5.15 -3.09 1.02
N LEU A 162 -5.45 -2.74 2.27
CA LEU A 162 -6.62 -1.98 2.66
C LEU A 162 -6.27 -0.49 2.80
N ASP A 163 -7.17 0.39 2.36
CA ASP A 163 -7.09 1.82 2.68
C ASP A 163 -7.59 2.09 4.10
N ILE A 164 -6.76 2.75 4.91
CA ILE A 164 -7.09 3.06 6.29
C ILE A 164 -8.34 3.96 6.42
N HIS A 165 -8.58 4.83 5.43
CA HIS A 165 -9.76 5.70 5.41
C HIS A 165 -11.06 4.93 5.21
N SER A 166 -11.00 3.70 4.69
CA SER A 166 -12.18 2.85 4.53
C SER A 166 -12.81 2.45 5.86
N VAL A 167 -12.01 2.36 6.95
CA VAL A 167 -12.55 2.06 8.29
C VAL A 167 -13.04 3.30 9.05
N THR A 168 -12.85 4.51 8.52
CA THR A 168 -13.39 5.76 9.08
C THR A 168 -14.67 6.22 8.37
N LYS A 169 -15.03 5.61 7.24
CA LYS A 169 -16.29 5.89 6.53
C LYS A 169 -17.49 5.59 7.40
N SER A 170 -18.64 6.16 7.04
CA SER A 170 -19.91 5.86 7.70
C SER A 170 -20.11 4.35 7.86
N LYS A 171 -20.44 3.88 9.07
CA LYS A 171 -20.65 2.47 9.40
C LYS A 171 -21.74 1.78 8.55
N GLY A 172 -22.64 2.57 7.95
CA GLY A 172 -23.65 2.09 7.02
C GLY A 172 -23.15 1.87 5.60
N SER A 173 -22.01 2.46 5.22
CA SER A 173 -21.48 2.39 3.85
C SER A 173 -21.02 0.97 3.49
N ARG A 174 -21.13 0.62 2.20
CA ARG A 174 -20.66 -0.68 1.71
C ARG A 174 -19.13 -0.82 1.86
N VAL A 175 -18.38 0.26 1.63
CA VAL A 175 -16.92 0.30 1.79
C VAL A 175 -16.53 -0.06 3.23
N TYR A 176 -17.13 0.60 4.24
CA TYR A 176 -16.85 0.28 5.65
C TYR A 176 -17.16 -1.17 6.00
N LYS A 177 -18.33 -1.67 5.56
CA LYS A 177 -18.76 -3.06 5.85
C LYS A 177 -17.78 -4.06 5.23
N CYS A 178 -17.41 -3.86 3.97
CA CYS A 178 -16.43 -4.70 3.29
C CYS A 178 -15.07 -4.63 3.98
N ALA A 179 -14.53 -3.43 4.24
CA ALA A 179 -13.25 -3.24 4.94
C ALA A 179 -13.22 -3.96 6.28
N LYS A 180 -14.30 -3.81 7.10
CA LYS A 180 -14.41 -4.48 8.39
C LYS A 180 -14.45 -6.00 8.25
N GLU A 181 -15.21 -6.53 7.29
CA GLU A 181 -15.28 -7.96 7.01
C GLU A 181 -13.91 -8.54 6.62
N LEU A 182 -13.20 -7.88 5.70
CA LEU A 182 -11.86 -8.30 5.26
C LEU A 182 -10.87 -8.36 6.43
N LEU A 183 -10.89 -7.36 7.31
CA LEU A 183 -10.06 -7.32 8.52
C LEU A 183 -10.42 -8.44 9.50
N GLN A 184 -11.69 -8.64 9.81
CA GLN A 184 -12.14 -9.68 10.75
C GLN A 184 -11.86 -11.10 10.25
N ARG A 185 -11.82 -11.29 8.93
CA ARG A 185 -11.46 -12.57 8.28
C ARG A 185 -9.97 -12.73 8.02
N HIS A 186 -9.13 -11.77 8.44
CA HIS A 186 -7.69 -11.78 8.22
C HIS A 186 -7.28 -11.92 6.73
N ILE A 187 -8.06 -11.32 5.83
CA ILE A 187 -7.78 -11.32 4.40
C ILE A 187 -6.75 -10.24 4.04
N VAL A 188 -6.71 -9.15 4.80
CA VAL A 188 -5.79 -8.01 4.58
C VAL A 188 -4.36 -8.39 4.95
N ASP A 189 -3.41 -8.09 4.07
CA ASP A 189 -1.99 -8.33 4.30
C ASP A 189 -1.25 -7.06 4.73
N VAL A 190 -1.72 -5.87 4.31
CA VAL A 190 -1.11 -4.59 4.64
C VAL A 190 -2.17 -3.49 4.63
N VAL A 191 -1.98 -2.47 5.46
CA VAL A 191 -2.80 -1.25 5.46
C VAL A 191 -1.94 -0.09 5.00
N ALA A 192 -2.49 0.76 4.15
CA ALA A 192 -1.85 1.97 3.65
C ALA A 192 -2.83 3.14 3.66
N THR A 193 -2.39 4.37 3.36
CA THR A 193 -3.21 5.55 3.60
C THR A 193 -3.67 6.29 2.36
N GLU A 194 -2.96 6.18 1.24
CA GLU A 194 -3.16 7.03 0.05
C GLU A 194 -3.15 8.54 0.33
N THR A 195 -2.59 8.96 1.46
CA THR A 195 -2.57 10.34 1.92
C THR A 195 -1.82 11.25 0.94
N GLU A 196 -2.45 12.36 0.56
CA GLU A 196 -1.90 13.39 -0.35
C GLU A 196 -1.37 14.62 0.41
N ASN A 197 -1.95 14.93 1.55
CA ASN A 197 -1.66 16.17 2.28
C ASN A 197 -1.76 15.98 3.81
N ALA A 198 -1.31 16.99 4.56
CA ALA A 198 -1.25 16.95 6.01
C ALA A 198 -2.63 16.77 6.67
N TYR A 199 -3.70 17.32 6.08
CA TYR A 199 -5.06 17.18 6.63
C TYR A 199 -5.54 15.72 6.56
N GLU A 200 -5.28 15.06 5.45
CA GLU A 200 -5.58 13.62 5.30
C GLU A 200 -4.72 12.78 6.22
N ALA A 201 -3.41 13.10 6.36
CA ALA A 201 -2.54 12.44 7.31
C ALA A 201 -3.07 12.52 8.74
N GLU A 202 -3.61 13.68 9.17
CA GLU A 202 -4.24 13.81 10.49
C GLU A 202 -5.41 12.83 10.67
N SER A 203 -6.23 12.64 9.64
CA SER A 203 -7.40 11.73 9.68
C SER A 203 -7.01 10.24 9.82
N VAL A 204 -5.77 9.85 9.47
CA VAL A 204 -5.22 8.50 9.65
C VAL A 204 -5.22 8.09 11.14
N ARG A 205 -5.09 9.05 12.06
CA ARG A 205 -5.16 8.79 13.51
C ARG A 205 -6.45 8.09 13.92
N ASP A 206 -7.58 8.48 13.36
CA ASP A 206 -8.87 7.87 13.67
C ASP A 206 -9.01 6.48 13.02
N GLY A 207 -8.38 6.30 11.86
CA GLY A 207 -8.22 4.98 11.24
C GLY A 207 -7.45 4.01 12.12
N ILE A 208 -6.28 4.41 12.64
CA ILE A 208 -5.46 3.63 13.58
C ILE A 208 -6.26 3.24 14.83
N LYS A 209 -6.95 4.22 15.46
CA LYS A 209 -7.82 3.94 16.61
C LYS A 209 -8.95 2.96 16.29
N THR A 210 -9.47 3.03 15.07
CA THR A 210 -10.56 2.13 14.63
C THR A 210 -10.05 0.73 14.35
N LEU A 211 -8.86 0.58 13.75
CA LEU A 211 -8.22 -0.72 13.55
C LEU A 211 -8.04 -1.46 14.89
N HIS A 212 -7.52 -0.80 15.94
CA HIS A 212 -7.38 -1.39 17.27
C HIS A 212 -8.71 -1.86 17.91
N LYS A 213 -9.86 -1.37 17.43
CA LYS A 213 -11.18 -1.83 17.88
C LYS A 213 -11.71 -3.01 17.07
N ILE A 214 -11.20 -3.22 15.85
CA ILE A 214 -11.69 -4.25 14.91
C ILE A 214 -10.85 -5.51 15.00
N ILE A 215 -9.52 -5.37 15.20
CA ILE A 215 -8.54 -6.47 15.16
C ILE A 215 -7.68 -6.49 16.43
N ASP A 216 -7.08 -7.65 16.72
CA ASP A 216 -6.12 -7.80 17.82
C ASP A 216 -4.77 -7.13 17.52
N SER A 217 -3.94 -6.98 18.58
CA SER A 217 -2.64 -6.31 18.50
C SER A 217 -1.65 -7.06 17.61
N ASP A 218 -1.67 -8.39 17.60
CA ASP A 218 -0.73 -9.19 16.81
C ASP A 218 -1.00 -9.02 15.32
N TYR A 219 -2.27 -9.05 14.94
CA TYR A 219 -2.65 -8.79 13.54
C TYR A 219 -2.43 -7.33 13.14
N PHE A 220 -2.67 -6.38 14.06
CA PHE A 220 -2.33 -4.97 13.82
C PHE A 220 -0.84 -4.81 13.53
N ASP A 221 0.05 -5.36 14.37
CA ASP A 221 1.50 -5.27 14.18
C ASP A 221 1.95 -5.97 12.89
N LEU A 222 1.31 -7.07 12.52
CA LEU A 222 1.57 -7.77 11.27
C LEU A 222 1.34 -6.88 10.05
N ILE A 223 0.13 -6.27 9.93
CA ILE A 223 -0.31 -5.55 8.72
C ILE A 223 0.15 -4.08 8.68
N MET A 224 0.49 -3.47 9.83
CA MET A 224 0.91 -2.07 9.94
C MET A 224 2.43 -1.89 10.09
N ARG A 225 3.16 -2.94 10.47
CA ARG A 225 4.60 -2.86 10.79
C ARG A 225 5.42 -3.92 10.08
N LEU A 226 5.14 -5.21 10.32
CA LEU A 226 6.01 -6.30 9.84
C LEU A 226 5.91 -6.48 8.32
N HIS A 227 4.72 -6.65 7.77
CA HIS A 227 4.57 -6.83 6.32
C HIS A 227 5.05 -5.61 5.53
N PRO A 228 4.71 -4.34 5.88
CA PRO A 228 5.30 -3.19 5.22
C PRO A 228 6.83 -3.16 5.24
N GLN A 229 7.45 -3.56 6.37
CA GLN A 229 8.91 -3.63 6.48
C GLN A 229 9.50 -4.68 5.53
N LEU A 230 8.95 -5.91 5.51
CA LEU A 230 9.39 -6.98 4.62
C LEU A 230 9.22 -6.61 3.14
N ILE A 231 8.13 -5.92 2.78
CA ILE A 231 7.86 -5.44 1.42
C ILE A 231 8.97 -4.49 0.95
N ILE A 232 9.31 -3.47 1.75
CA ILE A 232 10.33 -2.49 1.34
C ILE A 232 11.76 -3.06 1.38
N GLU A 233 11.99 -4.11 2.15
CA GLU A 233 13.27 -4.83 2.23
C GLU A 233 13.39 -5.96 1.19
N ASN A 234 12.40 -6.14 0.33
CA ASN A 234 12.34 -7.19 -0.68
C ASN A 234 12.39 -8.62 -0.09
N GLU A 235 11.97 -8.78 1.16
CA GLU A 235 11.91 -10.07 1.82
C GLU A 235 10.64 -10.84 1.40
N ARG A 236 10.71 -12.17 1.47
CA ARG A 236 9.53 -13.01 1.24
C ARG A 236 8.60 -12.95 2.44
N ILE A 237 7.32 -12.78 2.16
CA ILE A 237 6.28 -12.91 3.17
C ILE A 237 5.73 -14.32 3.07
N ASP A 238 6.11 -15.16 4.05
CA ASP A 238 5.56 -16.51 4.15
C ASP A 238 4.09 -16.41 4.54
N ARG A 239 3.23 -17.05 3.75
CA ARG A 239 1.82 -17.12 4.05
C ARG A 239 1.60 -18.00 5.27
N ILE A 240 1.35 -17.34 6.37
CA ILE A 240 0.83 -18.04 7.53
C ILE A 240 -0.62 -18.36 7.19
N SER A 241 -0.90 -19.63 6.95
CA SER A 241 -2.28 -20.07 6.76
C SER A 241 -3.10 -19.63 7.98
N ALA A 242 -4.32 -19.13 7.76
CA ALA A 242 -5.24 -18.80 8.85
C ALA A 242 -5.50 -20.02 9.80
N LEU A 243 -5.08 -21.20 9.40
CA LEU A 243 -5.12 -22.47 10.13
C LEU A 243 -4.00 -22.61 11.20
N ASP A 244 -2.86 -21.94 11.05
CA ASP A 244 -1.75 -22.06 12.01
C ASP A 244 -1.92 -21.21 13.29
N LYS A 245 -2.88 -20.28 13.32
CA LYS A 245 -3.20 -19.43 14.49
C LYS A 245 -3.68 -20.18 15.71
N LYS A 246 -4.13 -21.44 15.59
CA LYS A 246 -4.55 -22.27 16.74
C LYS A 246 -3.40 -22.88 17.53
N LYS A 247 -2.16 -22.73 17.09
CA LYS A 247 -0.97 -23.32 17.74
C LYS A 247 0.09 -22.27 18.12
N GLY A 248 -0.24 -21.41 19.06
CA GLY A 248 0.74 -20.69 19.91
C GLY A 248 1.75 -19.76 19.23
N GLY A 249 1.70 -18.48 19.56
CA GLY A 249 2.82 -17.53 19.61
C GLY A 249 3.69 -17.39 18.38
N LEU A 250 3.19 -16.74 17.33
CA LEU A 250 3.92 -16.61 16.06
C LEU A 250 5.12 -15.67 16.10
N LEU A 251 5.01 -14.57 16.84
CA LEU A 251 6.07 -13.54 16.95
C LEU A 251 7.34 -14.05 17.64
N SER A 252 7.23 -15.00 18.56
CA SER A 252 8.38 -15.59 19.23
C SER A 252 9.27 -16.45 18.30
N ARG A 253 8.74 -16.99 17.21
CA ARG A 253 9.51 -17.76 16.23
C ARG A 253 10.28 -16.90 15.24
N ILE A 254 9.78 -15.70 14.93
CA ILE A 254 10.41 -14.78 13.97
C ILE A 254 11.52 -13.98 14.65
N PHE A 255 11.30 -13.52 15.88
CA PHE A 255 12.29 -12.74 16.65
C PHE A 255 13.28 -13.58 17.48
N GLY A 256 13.03 -14.88 17.67
CA GLY A 256 13.86 -15.78 18.46
C GLY A 256 15.12 -16.32 17.77
N LYS A 257 15.36 -16.03 16.49
CA LYS A 257 16.52 -16.56 15.72
C LYS A 257 17.63 -15.55 15.43
N ARG A 258 17.63 -14.38 16.05
CA ARG A 258 18.79 -13.46 16.03
C ARG A 258 19.46 -13.46 17.42
N ARG A 259 20.26 -14.48 17.66
CA ARG A 259 21.39 -14.48 18.60
C ARG A 259 22.58 -15.14 17.92
#